data_c1a655d3e5ecd127554b360fa20e7d23
#
_entry.id   c1a655d3e5ecd127554b360fa20e7d23
#
_cell.length_a   1.000
_cell.length_b   1.000
_cell.length_c   1.000
_cell.angle_alpha   90.00
_cell.angle_beta   90.00
_cell.angle_gamma   90.00
#
_symmetry.space_group_name_H-M   'P 1'
#
loop_
_entity.id
_entity.type
_entity.pdbx_description
1 polymer ?
#
loop_
_entity_poly.entity_id
_entity_poly.type
_entity_poly.pdbx_seq_one_letter_code
_entity_poly.pdbx_strand_id
1 'polypeptide(L)'
;ARDAALLVRAAHGIVFDGATRGEATRELWRLANPTISALDKLTCLLSILATLAASREARLLSLSAGQSSASVRETTRAGKVMRYLNDHISNRVSQREAATLLGMSPGAFSRFFTRQFGKPFVTYVAEVRIGHACRLLLEEDLGVSEIAYRVGFNNIANFNRHFLKLKGTTPSAFRKLARSGSGAIGR
;
A
#
# COMPACT_ATOMS: atom_id res chain seq x y z
N ALA A 1 17.36 12.82 -15.33
CA ALA A 1 17.29 13.95 -14.39
C ALA A 1 15.84 14.24 -13.92
N ARG A 2 14.81 14.21 -14.80
CA ARG A 2 13.41 14.50 -14.43
C ARG A 2 12.75 13.38 -13.62
N ASP A 3 13.09 12.13 -13.91
CA ASP A 3 12.51 10.95 -13.26
C ASP A 3 12.94 10.85 -11.77
N ALA A 4 14.21 11.15 -11.47
CA ALA A 4 14.71 11.22 -10.11
C ALA A 4 14.01 12.33 -9.29
N ALA A 5 13.69 13.46 -9.92
CA ALA A 5 12.96 14.55 -9.29
C ALA A 5 11.51 14.16 -8.99
N LEU A 6 10.85 13.35 -9.83
CA LEU A 6 9.52 12.81 -9.57
C LEU A 6 9.51 11.93 -8.32
N LEU A 7 10.47 11.00 -8.19
CA LEU A 7 10.55 10.10 -7.04
C LEU A 7 10.78 10.85 -5.73
N VAL A 8 11.65 11.86 -5.72
CA VAL A 8 11.86 12.72 -4.55
C VAL A 8 10.58 13.48 -4.18
N ARG A 9 9.87 14.01 -5.16
CA ARG A 9 8.59 14.70 -4.96
C ARG A 9 7.49 13.75 -4.51
N ALA A 10 7.48 12.50 -5.00
CA ALA A 10 6.49 11.48 -4.64
C ALA A 10 6.52 11.12 -3.15
N ALA A 11 7.67 11.24 -2.49
CA ALA A 11 7.79 11.06 -1.04
C ALA A 11 6.86 12.01 -0.25
N HIS A 12 6.51 13.17 -0.83
CA HIS A 12 5.63 14.17 -0.22
C HIS A 12 4.17 14.08 -0.69
N GLY A 13 3.87 13.07 -1.53
CA GLY A 13 2.57 12.91 -2.19
C GLY A 13 2.36 13.94 -3.32
N ILE A 14 1.96 13.44 -4.48
CA ILE A 14 1.67 14.26 -5.66
C ILE A 14 0.22 14.02 -6.07
N VAL A 15 -0.52 15.07 -6.34
CA VAL A 15 -1.81 15.02 -7.00
C VAL A 15 -1.61 15.42 -8.46
N PHE A 16 -2.14 14.62 -9.35
CA PHE A 16 -2.22 14.91 -10.76
C PHE A 16 -3.67 15.18 -11.12
N ASP A 17 -3.93 16.28 -11.78
CA ASP A 17 -5.24 16.69 -12.24
C ASP A 17 -5.30 16.69 -13.79
N GLY A 18 -6.44 17.04 -14.37
CA GLY A 18 -6.61 17.28 -15.80
C GLY A 18 -6.25 16.10 -16.71
N ALA A 19 -5.56 16.40 -17.81
CA ALA A 19 -5.21 15.44 -18.85
C ALA A 19 -4.28 14.33 -18.33
N THR A 20 -3.28 14.69 -17.52
CA THR A 20 -2.31 13.75 -16.92
C THR A 20 -3.02 12.65 -16.11
N ARG A 21 -4.01 13.03 -15.29
CA ARG A 21 -4.82 12.08 -14.54
C ARG A 21 -5.57 11.12 -15.45
N GLY A 22 -6.18 11.65 -16.51
CA GLY A 22 -6.94 10.86 -17.49
C GLY A 22 -6.07 9.84 -18.21
N GLU A 23 -4.88 10.23 -18.65
CA GLU A 23 -3.94 9.35 -19.34
C GLU A 23 -3.38 8.27 -18.41
N ALA A 24 -2.90 8.66 -17.24
CA ALA A 24 -2.40 7.70 -16.25
C ALA A 24 -3.46 6.70 -15.83
N THR A 25 -4.72 7.13 -15.69
CA THR A 25 -5.84 6.25 -15.34
C THR A 25 -6.11 5.22 -16.45
N ARG A 26 -6.08 5.63 -17.73
CA ARG A 26 -6.25 4.70 -18.86
C ARG A 26 -5.16 3.63 -18.88
N GLU A 27 -3.91 4.02 -18.71
CA GLU A 27 -2.79 3.07 -18.68
C GLU A 27 -2.86 2.14 -17.45
N LEU A 28 -3.29 2.63 -16.29
CA LEU A 28 -3.53 1.80 -15.11
C LEU A 28 -4.63 0.75 -15.36
N TRP A 29 -5.72 1.11 -16.07
CA TRP A 29 -6.75 0.14 -16.46
C TRP A 29 -6.21 -0.91 -17.44
N ARG A 30 -5.34 -0.51 -18.40
CA ARG A 30 -4.65 -1.46 -19.28
C ARG A 30 -3.75 -2.40 -18.48
N LEU A 31 -2.95 -1.85 -17.55
CA LEU A 31 -2.06 -2.62 -16.68
C LEU A 31 -2.83 -3.64 -15.81
N ALA A 32 -4.04 -3.30 -15.38
CA ALA A 32 -4.91 -4.17 -14.59
C ALA A 32 -5.51 -5.34 -15.40
N ASN A 33 -5.44 -5.30 -16.74
CA ASN A 33 -5.96 -6.37 -17.58
C ASN A 33 -5.07 -7.64 -17.44
N PRO A 34 -5.62 -8.79 -17.01
CA PRO A 34 -4.85 -10.01 -16.82
C PRO A 34 -4.34 -10.65 -18.13
N THR A 35 -4.91 -10.27 -19.28
CA THR A 35 -4.62 -10.92 -20.58
C THR A 35 -3.42 -10.30 -21.31
N ILE A 36 -2.90 -9.16 -20.88
CA ILE A 36 -1.74 -8.53 -21.52
C ILE A 36 -0.43 -9.20 -21.10
N SER A 37 0.52 -9.24 -22.04
CA SER A 37 1.84 -9.83 -21.81
C SER A 37 2.64 -9.10 -20.72
N ALA A 38 3.67 -9.76 -20.17
CA ALA A 38 4.57 -9.14 -19.19
C ALA A 38 5.31 -7.93 -19.78
N LEU A 39 5.65 -7.97 -21.07
CA LEU A 39 6.31 -6.88 -21.80
C LEU A 39 5.38 -5.67 -21.94
N ASP A 40 4.10 -5.91 -22.28
CA ASP A 40 3.11 -4.84 -22.35
C ASP A 40 2.86 -4.20 -20.98
N LYS A 41 2.85 -4.99 -19.90
CA LYS A 41 2.76 -4.46 -18.53
C LYS A 41 3.93 -3.55 -18.20
N LEU A 42 5.15 -3.93 -18.57
CA LEU A 42 6.33 -3.10 -18.39
C LEU A 42 6.21 -1.81 -19.20
N THR A 43 5.78 -1.89 -20.46
CA THR A 43 5.57 -0.73 -21.33
C THR A 43 4.52 0.22 -20.75
N CYS A 44 3.39 -0.29 -20.29
CA CYS A 44 2.36 0.52 -19.61
C CYS A 44 2.92 1.22 -18.36
N LEU A 45 3.71 0.50 -17.55
CA LEU A 45 4.31 1.09 -16.34
C LEU A 45 5.29 2.21 -16.68
N LEU A 46 6.15 2.02 -17.67
CA LEU A 46 7.09 3.05 -18.14
C LEU A 46 6.35 4.24 -18.74
N SER A 47 5.26 4.00 -19.49
CA SER A 47 4.40 5.06 -20.03
C SER A 47 3.77 5.89 -18.93
N ILE A 48 3.21 5.23 -17.89
CA ILE A 48 2.66 5.93 -16.72
C ILE A 48 3.74 6.81 -16.06
N LEU A 49 4.91 6.25 -15.79
CA LEU A 49 6.01 7.01 -15.17
C LEU A 49 6.44 8.21 -16.02
N ALA A 50 6.58 8.02 -17.34
CA ALA A 50 6.92 9.09 -18.25
C ALA A 50 5.86 10.20 -18.28
N THR A 51 4.57 9.85 -18.37
CA THR A 51 3.44 10.79 -18.33
C THR A 51 3.45 11.59 -17.03
N LEU A 52 3.63 10.91 -15.89
CA LEU A 52 3.67 11.57 -14.58
C LEU A 52 4.90 12.48 -14.42
N ALA A 53 6.08 12.05 -14.94
CA ALA A 53 7.31 12.83 -14.87
C ALA A 53 7.28 14.09 -15.79
N ALA A 54 6.58 14.00 -16.92
CA ALA A 54 6.42 15.10 -17.86
C ALA A 54 5.33 16.11 -17.44
N SER A 55 4.47 15.75 -16.47
CA SER A 55 3.32 16.55 -16.09
C SER A 55 3.71 17.90 -15.51
N ARG A 56 3.09 18.96 -16.05
CA ARG A 56 3.12 20.30 -15.49
C ARG A 56 1.96 20.58 -14.53
N GLU A 57 0.97 19.70 -14.49
CA GLU A 57 -0.23 19.78 -13.64
C GLU A 57 -0.04 19.08 -12.30
N ALA A 58 1.19 18.62 -12.01
CA ALA A 58 1.55 17.95 -10.79
C ALA A 58 1.60 18.92 -9.61
N ARG A 59 0.69 18.77 -8.67
CA ARG A 59 0.64 19.54 -7.43
C ARG A 59 1.10 18.70 -6.26
N LEU A 60 2.05 19.21 -5.48
CA LEU A 60 2.43 18.56 -4.22
C LEU A 60 1.25 18.69 -3.22
N LEU A 61 0.84 17.57 -2.64
CA LEU A 61 -0.16 17.56 -1.56
C LEU A 61 0.26 18.44 -0.38
N SER A 62 1.57 18.72 -0.26
CA SER A 62 2.19 19.43 0.83
C SER A 62 2.48 20.92 0.56
N LEU A 63 2.17 21.49 -0.61
CA LEU A 63 2.44 22.90 -0.91
C LEU A 63 1.38 23.89 -0.36
N SER A 64 0.33 23.40 0.30
CA SER A 64 -0.64 24.29 0.98
C SER A 64 -0.18 24.72 2.37
N ALA A 65 1.00 24.32 2.83
CA ALA A 65 1.56 24.74 4.10
C ALA A 65 3.05 25.01 3.93
N GLY A 66 3.39 26.30 3.81
CA GLY A 66 4.75 26.75 4.00
C GLY A 66 5.32 26.18 5.31
N GLN A 67 6.51 25.60 5.23
CA GLN A 67 7.38 25.24 6.35
C GLN A 67 6.70 24.49 7.52
N SER A 68 6.32 23.23 7.34
CA SER A 68 6.28 22.20 8.41
C SER A 68 5.52 20.93 8.01
N SER A 69 5.68 20.42 6.80
CA SER A 69 4.82 19.32 6.31
C SER A 69 5.04 17.98 7.03
N ALA A 70 6.22 17.73 7.58
CA ALA A 70 6.46 16.53 8.40
C ALA A 70 5.79 16.67 9.77
N SER A 71 5.96 17.81 10.44
CA SER A 71 5.40 18.06 11.79
C SER A 71 3.87 18.20 11.78
N VAL A 72 3.29 18.81 10.75
CA VAL A 72 1.82 18.95 10.63
C VAL A 72 1.16 17.59 10.30
N ARG A 73 1.77 16.74 9.45
CA ARG A 73 1.31 15.37 9.26
C ARG A 73 1.43 14.56 10.55
N GLU A 74 2.47 14.78 11.32
CA GLU A 74 2.69 14.12 12.60
C GLU A 74 1.71 14.59 13.68
N THR A 75 1.29 15.83 13.66
CA THR A 75 0.33 16.37 14.64
C THR A 75 -1.13 16.14 14.25
N THR A 76 -1.45 15.89 12.98
CA THR A 76 -2.82 15.56 12.59
C THR A 76 -3.28 14.23 13.19
N ARG A 77 -4.59 14.08 13.47
CA ARG A 77 -5.18 12.82 13.94
C ARG A 77 -4.85 11.63 13.01
N ALA A 78 -4.92 11.84 11.70
CA ALA A 78 -4.56 10.84 10.71
C ALA A 78 -3.07 10.46 10.79
N GLY A 79 -2.18 11.45 10.92
CA GLY A 79 -0.74 11.22 11.06
C GLY A 79 -0.38 10.43 12.32
N LYS A 80 -1.01 10.72 13.46
CA LYS A 80 -0.83 9.97 14.72
C LYS A 80 -1.23 8.51 14.56
N VAL A 81 -2.36 8.23 13.90
CA VAL A 81 -2.81 6.85 13.65
C VAL A 81 -1.87 6.12 12.72
N MET A 82 -1.40 6.77 11.64
CA MET A 82 -0.47 6.14 10.70
C MET A 82 0.88 5.82 11.35
N ARG A 83 1.38 6.69 12.21
CA ARG A 83 2.59 6.41 13.00
C ARG A 83 2.37 5.22 13.92
N TYR A 84 1.30 5.22 14.71
CA TYR A 84 0.95 4.08 15.57
C TYR A 84 0.89 2.76 14.77
N LEU A 85 0.27 2.78 13.59
CA LEU A 85 0.23 1.61 12.73
C LEU A 85 1.62 1.17 12.25
N ASN A 86 2.44 2.10 11.76
CA ASN A 86 3.79 1.77 11.31
C ASN A 86 4.66 1.15 12.41
N ASP A 87 4.55 1.67 13.62
CA ASP A 87 5.34 1.21 14.76
C ASP A 87 4.87 -0.16 15.29
N HIS A 88 3.57 -0.50 15.10
CA HIS A 88 2.96 -1.67 15.72
C HIS A 88 2.41 -2.70 14.75
N ILE A 89 2.53 -2.50 13.42
CA ILE A 89 1.84 -3.32 12.40
C ILE A 89 2.18 -4.81 12.49
N SER A 90 3.43 -5.14 12.80
CA SER A 90 3.91 -6.52 12.99
C SER A 90 3.63 -7.09 14.39
N ASN A 91 3.11 -6.26 15.28
CA ASN A 91 2.79 -6.63 16.66
C ASN A 91 1.28 -6.57 16.89
N ARG A 92 0.89 -6.41 18.16
CA ARG A 92 -0.52 -6.24 18.52
C ARG A 92 -1.00 -4.83 18.18
N VAL A 93 -1.81 -4.69 17.14
CA VAL A 93 -2.52 -3.45 16.80
C VAL A 93 -3.90 -3.49 17.43
N SER A 94 -4.24 -2.48 18.21
CA SER A 94 -5.52 -2.35 18.90
C SER A 94 -6.27 -1.10 18.46
N GLN A 95 -7.52 -1.28 17.99
CA GLN A 95 -8.39 -0.14 17.67
C GLN A 95 -8.67 0.72 18.91
N ARG A 96 -8.74 0.11 20.11
CA ARG A 96 -8.95 0.82 21.37
C ARG A 96 -7.75 1.74 21.68
N GLU A 97 -6.54 1.22 21.55
CA GLU A 97 -5.32 2.01 21.77
C GLU A 97 -5.21 3.17 20.76
N ALA A 98 -5.49 2.91 19.48
CA ALA A 98 -5.53 3.95 18.45
C ALA A 98 -6.60 5.03 18.75
N ALA A 99 -7.74 4.65 19.28
CA ALA A 99 -8.79 5.58 19.71
C ALA A 99 -8.32 6.43 20.92
N THR A 100 -7.71 5.79 21.91
CA THR A 100 -7.15 6.46 23.10
C THR A 100 -6.09 7.47 22.72
N LEU A 101 -5.21 7.13 21.79
CA LEU A 101 -4.16 8.03 21.25
C LEU A 101 -4.74 9.34 20.69
N LEU A 102 -5.96 9.29 20.17
CA LEU A 102 -6.66 10.47 19.63
C LEU A 102 -7.64 11.11 20.62
N GLY A 103 -7.75 10.61 21.85
CA GLY A 103 -8.76 11.06 22.81
C GLY A 103 -10.20 10.78 22.35
N MET A 104 -10.43 9.67 21.62
CA MET A 104 -11.73 9.31 21.07
C MET A 104 -12.29 8.05 21.72
N SER A 105 -13.63 7.97 21.79
CA SER A 105 -14.27 6.69 22.04
C SER A 105 -14.07 5.73 20.87
N PRO A 106 -14.09 4.39 21.07
CA PRO A 106 -13.91 3.41 19.98
C PRO A 106 -14.90 3.60 18.82
N GLY A 107 -16.14 3.97 19.11
CA GLY A 107 -17.15 4.25 18.08
C GLY A 107 -16.87 5.52 17.28
N ALA A 108 -16.42 6.60 17.94
CA ALA A 108 -16.02 7.84 17.28
C ALA A 108 -14.79 7.61 16.38
N PHE A 109 -13.82 6.86 16.88
CA PHE A 109 -12.63 6.47 16.12
C PHE A 109 -12.99 5.64 14.88
N SER A 110 -13.88 4.64 15.01
CA SER A 110 -14.31 3.82 13.88
C SER A 110 -14.92 4.67 12.75
N ARG A 111 -15.81 5.60 13.09
CA ARG A 111 -16.40 6.53 12.11
C ARG A 111 -15.35 7.47 11.49
N PHE A 112 -14.48 8.04 12.32
CA PHE A 112 -13.37 8.88 11.86
C PHE A 112 -12.47 8.13 10.89
N PHE A 113 -12.03 6.91 11.26
CA PHE A 113 -11.10 6.12 10.46
C PHE A 113 -11.73 5.73 9.11
N THR A 114 -12.96 5.23 9.12
CA THR A 114 -13.66 4.84 7.89
C THR A 114 -13.86 6.04 6.96
N ARG A 115 -14.22 7.22 7.50
CA ARG A 115 -14.36 8.44 6.70
C ARG A 115 -13.03 8.91 6.12
N GLN A 116 -11.94 8.81 6.88
CA GLN A 116 -10.61 9.30 6.49
C GLN A 116 -9.90 8.37 5.52
N PHE A 117 -10.04 7.05 5.69
CA PHE A 117 -9.30 6.03 4.94
C PHE A 117 -10.17 5.16 4.02
N GLY A 118 -11.47 5.42 3.95
CA GLY A 118 -12.40 4.74 3.04
C GLY A 118 -12.76 3.30 3.44
N LYS A 119 -12.25 2.80 4.56
CA LYS A 119 -12.48 1.42 5.03
C LYS A 119 -12.30 1.28 6.55
N PRO A 120 -12.89 0.23 7.17
CA PRO A 120 -12.74 -0.05 8.59
C PRO A 120 -11.27 -0.28 8.98
N PHE A 121 -10.91 0.12 10.20
CA PHE A 121 -9.56 0.00 10.75
C PHE A 121 -8.99 -1.43 10.68
N VAL A 122 -9.78 -2.42 11.08
CA VAL A 122 -9.35 -3.84 11.07
C VAL A 122 -9.07 -4.33 9.64
N THR A 123 -9.88 -3.91 8.67
CA THR A 123 -9.68 -4.24 7.26
C THR A 123 -8.40 -3.61 6.73
N TYR A 124 -8.15 -2.34 7.04
CA TYR A 124 -6.93 -1.65 6.66
C TYR A 124 -5.67 -2.34 7.22
N VAL A 125 -5.68 -2.67 8.51
CA VAL A 125 -4.58 -3.40 9.18
C VAL A 125 -4.31 -4.75 8.49
N ALA A 126 -5.38 -5.51 8.20
CA ALA A 126 -5.24 -6.79 7.52
C ALA A 126 -4.63 -6.64 6.12
N GLU A 127 -5.06 -5.64 5.33
CA GLU A 127 -4.50 -5.37 4.00
C GLU A 127 -3.00 -5.04 4.05
N VAL A 128 -2.58 -4.19 4.98
CA VAL A 128 -1.17 -3.82 5.16
C VAL A 128 -0.34 -5.06 5.54
N ARG A 129 -0.83 -5.87 6.49
CA ARG A 129 -0.17 -7.12 6.90
C ARG A 129 -0.04 -8.12 5.75
N ILE A 130 -1.09 -8.29 4.94
CA ILE A 130 -1.02 -9.16 3.76
C ILE A 130 -0.03 -8.61 2.72
N GLY A 131 0.08 -7.30 2.55
CA GLY A 131 1.11 -6.69 1.72
C GLY A 131 2.54 -7.06 2.18
N HIS A 132 2.81 -6.97 3.48
CA HIS A 132 4.08 -7.41 4.07
C HIS A 132 4.30 -8.92 3.90
N ALA A 133 3.26 -9.73 4.10
CA ALA A 133 3.35 -11.18 3.90
C ALA A 133 3.70 -11.55 2.45
N CYS A 134 3.13 -10.87 1.46
CA CYS A 134 3.48 -11.09 0.06
C CYS A 134 4.98 -10.86 -0.19
N ARG A 135 5.54 -9.78 0.36
CA ARG A 135 6.98 -9.51 0.26
C ARG A 135 7.81 -10.63 0.89
N LEU A 136 7.52 -11.02 2.13
CA LEU A 136 8.24 -12.10 2.82
C LEU A 136 8.11 -13.45 2.10
N LEU A 137 6.95 -13.74 1.50
CA LEU A 137 6.76 -14.95 0.70
C LEU A 137 7.67 -15.00 -0.54
N LEU A 138 8.07 -13.85 -1.08
CA LEU A 138 8.96 -13.73 -2.25
C LEU A 138 10.43 -13.71 -1.87
N GLU A 139 10.77 -13.00 -0.80
CA GLU A 139 12.14 -12.68 -0.42
C GLU A 139 12.75 -13.73 0.53
N GLU A 140 11.93 -14.37 1.38
CA GLU A 140 12.40 -15.25 2.44
C GLU A 140 11.88 -16.70 2.27
N ASP A 141 12.67 -17.66 2.74
CA ASP A 141 12.30 -19.09 2.72
C ASP A 141 11.66 -19.56 4.04
N LEU A 142 10.87 -18.67 4.64
CA LEU A 142 10.14 -18.94 5.87
C LEU A 142 8.87 -19.75 5.61
N GLY A 143 8.45 -20.54 6.60
CA GLY A 143 7.16 -21.22 6.58
C GLY A 143 5.98 -20.24 6.50
N VAL A 144 4.88 -20.62 5.83
CA VAL A 144 3.67 -19.78 5.72
C VAL A 144 3.13 -19.39 7.10
N SER A 145 3.16 -20.33 8.06
CA SER A 145 2.70 -20.05 9.44
C SER A 145 3.61 -19.04 10.14
N GLU A 146 4.91 -19.16 9.95
CA GLU A 146 5.90 -18.23 10.51
C GLU A 146 5.71 -16.82 9.95
N ILE A 147 5.52 -16.69 8.64
CA ILE A 147 5.22 -15.41 7.99
C ILE A 147 3.93 -14.81 8.56
N ALA A 148 2.87 -15.62 8.74
CA ALA A 148 1.61 -15.14 9.29
C ALA A 148 1.79 -14.51 10.68
N TYR A 149 2.55 -15.17 11.57
CA TYR A 149 2.85 -14.62 12.91
C TYR A 149 3.76 -13.40 12.83
N ARG A 150 4.78 -13.42 11.99
CA ARG A 150 5.76 -12.33 11.82
C ARG A 150 5.11 -11.03 11.32
N VAL A 151 4.07 -11.12 10.49
CA VAL A 151 3.33 -9.95 10.04
C VAL A 151 2.19 -9.54 10.98
N GLY A 152 2.06 -10.19 12.13
CA GLY A 152 1.16 -9.80 13.22
C GLY A 152 -0.20 -10.50 13.24
N PHE A 153 -0.43 -11.57 12.45
CA PHE A 153 -1.60 -12.41 12.67
C PHE A 153 -1.34 -13.38 13.83
N ASN A 154 -2.30 -13.50 14.71
CA ASN A 154 -2.28 -14.44 15.83
C ASN A 154 -2.99 -15.77 15.54
N ASN A 155 -3.52 -15.93 14.33
CA ASN A 155 -4.24 -17.12 13.90
C ASN A 155 -4.05 -17.35 12.40
N ILE A 156 -3.50 -18.51 12.05
CA ILE A 156 -3.20 -18.89 10.67
C ILE A 156 -4.45 -19.01 9.79
N ALA A 157 -5.58 -19.49 10.35
CA ALA A 157 -6.82 -19.58 9.58
C ALA A 157 -7.34 -18.19 9.19
N ASN A 158 -7.23 -17.21 10.11
CA ASN A 158 -7.58 -15.83 9.84
C ASN A 158 -6.66 -15.21 8.77
N PHE A 159 -5.35 -15.46 8.85
CA PHE A 159 -4.38 -15.05 7.84
C PHE A 159 -4.75 -15.61 6.46
N ASN A 160 -4.94 -16.93 6.35
CA ASN A 160 -5.27 -17.59 5.08
C ASN A 160 -6.57 -17.04 4.47
N ARG A 161 -7.59 -16.79 5.29
CA ARG A 161 -8.86 -16.20 4.83
C ARG A 161 -8.66 -14.80 4.26
N HIS A 162 -7.92 -13.94 4.94
CA HIS A 162 -7.62 -12.58 4.46
C HIS A 162 -6.72 -12.61 3.21
N PHE A 163 -5.74 -13.50 3.19
CA PHE A 163 -4.85 -13.66 2.04
C PHE A 163 -5.63 -14.09 0.80
N LEU A 164 -6.45 -15.14 0.91
CA LEU A 164 -7.29 -15.62 -0.18
C LEU A 164 -8.25 -14.53 -0.68
N LYS A 165 -8.90 -13.81 0.26
CA LYS A 165 -9.82 -12.71 -0.08
C LYS A 165 -9.13 -11.58 -0.86
N LEU A 166 -7.89 -11.23 -0.50
CA LEU A 166 -7.17 -10.07 -1.06
C LEU A 166 -6.33 -10.43 -2.30
N LYS A 167 -5.87 -11.67 -2.42
CA LYS A 167 -4.97 -12.12 -3.49
C LYS A 167 -5.59 -13.14 -4.46
N GLY A 168 -6.79 -13.63 -4.17
CA GLY A 168 -7.48 -14.62 -4.98
C GLY A 168 -6.84 -16.02 -4.97
N THR A 169 -5.79 -16.21 -4.15
CA THR A 169 -5.04 -17.47 -4.08
C THR A 169 -4.53 -17.72 -2.67
N THR A 170 -4.07 -18.96 -2.39
CA THR A 170 -3.47 -19.27 -1.08
C THR A 170 -2.02 -18.76 -1.00
N PRO A 171 -1.48 -18.51 0.22
CA PRO A 171 -0.09 -18.07 0.39
C PRO A 171 0.93 -19.02 -0.26
N SER A 172 0.71 -20.33 -0.13
CA SER A 172 1.61 -21.34 -0.71
C SER A 172 1.56 -21.35 -2.25
N ALA A 173 0.36 -21.22 -2.85
CA ALA A 173 0.20 -21.13 -4.28
C ALA A 173 0.78 -19.80 -4.82
N PHE A 174 0.61 -18.70 -4.09
CA PHE A 174 1.21 -17.41 -4.43
C PHE A 174 2.75 -17.51 -4.49
N ARG A 175 3.39 -18.12 -3.49
CA ARG A 175 4.85 -18.37 -3.48
C ARG A 175 5.27 -19.23 -4.68
N LYS A 176 4.56 -20.33 -4.95
CA LYS A 176 4.88 -21.25 -6.05
C LYS A 176 4.83 -20.54 -7.39
N LEU A 177 3.78 -19.77 -7.66
CA LEU A 177 3.61 -19.02 -8.91
C LEU A 177 4.74 -18.00 -9.11
N ALA A 178 5.12 -17.27 -8.07
CA ALA A 178 6.19 -16.28 -8.14
C ALA A 178 7.55 -16.91 -8.42
N ARG A 179 7.87 -18.03 -7.76
CA ARG A 179 9.13 -18.78 -8.00
C ARG A 179 9.18 -19.40 -9.38
N SER A 180 8.05 -19.90 -9.89
CA SER A 180 7.97 -20.44 -11.25
C SER A 180 8.14 -19.38 -12.33
N GLY A 181 7.66 -18.15 -12.10
CA GLY A 181 7.84 -17.01 -13.01
C GLY A 181 9.27 -16.46 -13.04
N SER A 182 10.02 -16.60 -11.94
CA SER A 182 11.42 -16.16 -11.86
C SER A 182 12.41 -17.13 -12.54
N GLY A 183 12.03 -18.40 -12.70
CA GLY A 183 12.87 -19.42 -13.36
C GLY A 183 12.87 -19.40 -14.89
N ALA A 184 12.00 -18.59 -15.51
CA ALA A 184 11.85 -18.54 -16.98
C ALA A 184 12.77 -17.52 -17.68
N ILE A 185 13.57 -16.75 -16.92
CA ILE A 185 14.44 -15.68 -17.47
C ILE A 185 15.93 -16.07 -17.44
N GLY A 186 16.25 -17.30 -17.01
CA GLY A 186 17.63 -17.76 -16.87
C GLY A 186 17.94 -19.05 -17.65
N ARG A 187 17.65 -19.09 -18.95
CA ARG A 187 18.28 -20.02 -19.90
C ARG A 187 18.39 -19.38 -21.26
#